data_79e90a24fbe8a45f03349b90084aa785
#
_entry.id   79e90a24fbe8a45f03349b90084aa785
#
_cell.length_a   1.000
_cell.length_b   1.000
_cell.length_c   1.000
_cell.angle_alpha   90.00
_cell.angle_beta   90.00
_cell.angle_gamma   90.00
#
_symmetry.space_group_name_H-M   'P 1'
#
loop_
_entity.id
_entity.type
_entity.pdbx_description
1 polymer ?
#
loop_
_entity_poly.entity_id
_entity_poly.type
_entity_poly.pdbx_seq_one_letter_code
_entity_poly.pdbx_strand_id
1 'polypeptide(L)'
;MSLTVCCQWLEPRTKRDGSVVYENSIEEKLLQLGAFKKGKYSPEQIKQTYIHNVNELLKLVPKLNAANMKSFRMSSNVLPLFEFNEELAKSNVELLNKFKLLGDMFKKNDIRVTCHPGQFAVISSDSDDVINNTIKELNYHAWMFDQMGFEHSPYYAINIHGGKRGNVERAITTINSLPEQTRKRLTLENDESSYSVPELLKIHDKTGTPIVWDSHHYTFNTGDMDVSTACDEAMKTWGNIKPLQHLSNTEIGSENGSFTERRKHSYYIHQIPEVQKQLILENKVDVDVEAKGKNLAVLKMRKDFGIVN
;
A
#
# COMPACT_ATOMS: atom_id res chain seq x y z
N MET A 1 10.29 15.46 -0.13
CA MET A 1 9.85 14.55 -1.21
C MET A 1 9.91 13.13 -0.72
N SER A 2 8.86 12.32 -0.97
CA SER A 2 8.83 10.97 -0.44
C SER A 2 8.66 9.96 -1.56
N LEU A 3 9.72 9.17 -1.79
CA LEU A 3 9.62 7.92 -2.52
C LEU A 3 9.47 6.81 -1.48
N THR A 4 8.38 6.07 -1.60
CA THR A 4 7.95 5.07 -0.61
C THR A 4 8.61 3.73 -0.85
N VAL A 5 9.09 3.11 0.21
CA VAL A 5 9.48 1.70 0.22
C VAL A 5 8.27 0.84 0.56
N CYS A 6 8.00 -0.19 -0.26
CA CYS A 6 6.82 -1.03 -0.13
C CYS A 6 7.13 -2.33 0.61
N CYS A 7 6.56 -2.49 1.80
CA CYS A 7 6.43 -3.71 2.60
C CYS A 7 7.71 -4.38 3.10
N GLN A 8 8.83 -4.29 2.39
CA GLN A 8 10.06 -5.03 2.67
C GLN A 8 11.28 -4.13 2.64
N TRP A 9 12.31 -4.52 3.38
CA TRP A 9 13.60 -3.87 3.38
C TRP A 9 14.68 -4.89 3.05
N LEU A 10 15.35 -4.73 1.91
CA LEU A 10 16.38 -5.64 1.45
C LEU A 10 17.75 -5.26 2.01
N GLU A 11 18.45 -6.22 2.56
CA GLU A 11 19.83 -6.10 3.04
C GLU A 11 20.74 -7.15 2.39
N PRO A 12 22.04 -6.82 2.20
CA PRO A 12 22.99 -7.76 1.63
C PRO A 12 23.26 -8.90 2.61
N ARG A 13 23.27 -10.13 2.09
CA ARG A 13 23.65 -11.34 2.80
C ARG A 13 24.70 -12.10 2.02
N THR A 14 25.83 -12.38 2.62
CA THR A 14 26.87 -13.21 2.00
C THR A 14 26.54 -14.69 2.21
N LYS A 15 26.41 -15.43 1.12
CA LYS A 15 26.24 -16.88 1.12
C LYS A 15 27.55 -17.63 1.43
N ARG A 16 27.44 -18.93 1.69
CA ARG A 16 28.63 -19.78 1.99
C ARG A 16 29.62 -19.85 0.85
N ASP A 17 29.18 -19.65 -0.40
CA ASP A 17 30.02 -19.62 -1.62
C ASP A 17 30.66 -18.22 -1.88
N GLY A 18 30.47 -17.26 -0.97
CA GLY A 18 30.98 -15.90 -1.11
C GLY A 18 30.09 -14.97 -1.95
N SER A 19 29.05 -15.46 -2.60
CA SER A 19 28.12 -14.62 -3.35
C SER A 19 27.27 -13.74 -2.42
N VAL A 20 26.97 -12.50 -2.86
CA VAL A 20 26.08 -11.59 -2.14
C VAL A 20 24.70 -11.63 -2.76
N VAL A 21 23.69 -11.87 -1.93
CA VAL A 21 22.27 -11.77 -2.29
C VAL A 21 21.60 -10.71 -1.41
N TYR A 22 20.50 -10.14 -1.89
CA TYR A 22 19.71 -9.22 -1.11
C TYR A 22 18.43 -9.92 -0.65
N GLU A 23 18.23 -9.99 0.66
CA GLU A 23 17.09 -10.67 1.28
C GLU A 23 16.31 -9.68 2.16
N ASN A 24 15.01 -9.93 2.33
CA ASN A 24 14.18 -9.12 3.22
C ASN A 24 14.65 -9.30 4.68
N SER A 25 14.98 -8.18 5.31
CA SER A 25 15.41 -8.16 6.72
C SER A 25 14.29 -7.88 7.71
N ILE A 26 13.04 -7.78 7.22
CA ILE A 26 11.84 -7.69 8.06
C ILE A 26 11.20 -9.07 8.06
N GLU A 27 11.37 -9.79 9.15
CA GLU A 27 10.92 -11.18 9.26
C GLU A 27 9.48 -11.28 9.77
N GLU A 28 8.50 -10.81 8.97
CA GLU A 28 7.09 -11.01 9.31
C GLU A 28 6.74 -12.51 9.36
N LYS A 29 6.13 -12.93 10.46
CA LYS A 29 5.59 -14.29 10.62
C LYS A 29 4.16 -14.34 10.10
N LEU A 30 3.89 -15.35 9.28
CA LEU A 30 2.56 -15.62 8.74
C LEU A 30 1.91 -16.79 9.49
N LEU A 31 0.58 -16.71 9.63
CA LEU A 31 -0.24 -17.82 10.11
C LEU A 31 -1.10 -18.34 8.95
N GLN A 32 -1.08 -19.66 8.76
CA GLN A 32 -1.85 -20.29 7.68
C GLN A 32 -3.28 -20.59 8.14
N LEU A 33 -4.28 -20.12 7.40
CA LEU A 33 -5.69 -20.32 7.69
C LEU A 33 -6.05 -21.79 7.85
N GLY A 34 -5.53 -22.66 6.97
CA GLY A 34 -5.78 -24.11 7.05
C GLY A 34 -5.21 -24.77 8.31
N ALA A 35 -4.08 -24.28 8.81
CA ALA A 35 -3.51 -24.76 10.07
C ALA A 35 -4.29 -24.20 11.28
N PHE A 36 -4.72 -22.93 11.22
CA PHE A 36 -5.55 -22.30 12.23
C PHE A 36 -6.89 -23.05 12.40
N LYS A 37 -7.60 -23.33 11.31
CA LYS A 37 -8.86 -24.10 11.34
C LYS A 37 -8.71 -25.51 11.90
N LYS A 38 -7.49 -26.07 11.88
CA LYS A 38 -7.15 -27.37 12.52
C LYS A 38 -6.68 -27.23 13.97
N GLY A 39 -6.79 -26.05 14.56
CA GLY A 39 -6.39 -25.80 15.95
C GLY A 39 -4.87 -25.91 16.21
N LYS A 40 -4.01 -25.70 15.18
CA LYS A 40 -2.57 -25.83 15.33
C LYS A 40 -1.88 -24.64 16.01
N TYR A 41 -2.58 -23.54 16.23
CA TYR A 41 -2.06 -22.36 16.90
C TYR A 41 -2.82 -22.10 18.19
N SER A 42 -2.11 -22.00 19.30
CA SER A 42 -2.69 -21.53 20.56
C SER A 42 -2.89 -20.00 20.53
N PRO A 43 -3.81 -19.46 21.35
CA PRO A 43 -3.97 -18.01 21.50
C PRO A 43 -2.65 -17.30 21.83
N GLU A 44 -1.80 -17.92 22.65
CA GLU A 44 -0.49 -17.36 23.00
C GLU A 44 0.47 -17.30 21.81
N GLN A 45 0.51 -18.32 20.97
CA GLN A 45 1.31 -18.30 19.74
C GLN A 45 0.86 -17.22 18.78
N ILE A 46 -0.44 -16.97 18.68
CA ILE A 46 -0.99 -15.89 17.85
C ILE A 46 -0.57 -14.52 18.41
N LYS A 47 -0.71 -14.29 19.73
CA LYS A 47 -0.24 -13.06 20.40
C LYS A 47 1.24 -12.80 20.15
N GLN A 48 2.07 -13.82 20.33
CA GLN A 48 3.52 -13.70 20.11
C GLN A 48 3.87 -13.42 18.65
N THR A 49 3.09 -13.93 17.70
CA THR A 49 3.24 -13.60 16.28
C THR A 49 2.94 -12.12 16.02
N TYR A 50 1.86 -11.60 16.59
CA TYR A 50 1.50 -10.17 16.46
C TYR A 50 2.58 -9.26 17.05
N ILE A 51 3.02 -9.55 18.28
CA ILE A 51 4.09 -8.81 18.95
C ILE A 51 5.39 -8.85 18.14
N HIS A 52 5.74 -10.03 17.61
CA HIS A 52 6.94 -10.18 16.78
C HIS A 52 6.86 -9.30 15.52
N ASN A 53 5.75 -9.33 14.79
CA ASN A 53 5.61 -8.57 13.54
C ASN A 53 5.67 -7.05 13.79
N VAL A 54 5.06 -6.55 14.86
CA VAL A 54 5.19 -5.13 15.22
C VAL A 54 6.61 -4.77 15.66
N ASN A 55 7.33 -5.69 16.34
CA ASN A 55 8.74 -5.47 16.68
C ASN A 55 9.62 -5.38 15.43
N GLU A 56 9.34 -6.15 14.38
CA GLU A 56 10.07 -6.04 13.10
C GLU A 56 9.86 -4.65 12.46
N LEU A 57 8.64 -4.11 12.51
CA LEU A 57 8.36 -2.74 12.05
C LEU A 57 9.08 -1.69 12.91
N LEU A 58 9.17 -1.87 14.23
CA LEU A 58 9.94 -0.99 15.10
C LEU A 58 11.43 -0.96 14.72
N LYS A 59 12.02 -2.09 14.31
CA LYS A 59 13.42 -2.17 13.82
C LYS A 59 13.58 -1.49 12.44
N LEU A 60 12.52 -1.40 11.64
CA LEU A 60 12.56 -0.78 10.32
C LEU A 60 12.67 0.74 10.39
N VAL A 61 11.95 1.40 11.33
CA VAL A 61 11.89 2.88 11.37
C VAL A 61 13.27 3.54 11.40
N PRO A 62 14.27 3.10 12.21
CA PRO A 62 15.61 3.64 12.14
C PRO A 62 16.28 3.47 10.78
N LYS A 63 16.02 2.35 10.07
CA LYS A 63 16.58 2.11 8.73
C LYS A 63 16.01 3.08 7.70
N LEU A 64 14.68 3.30 7.72
CA LEU A 64 14.02 4.30 6.89
C LEU A 64 14.60 5.69 7.12
N ASN A 65 14.76 6.09 8.38
CA ASN A 65 15.28 7.40 8.73
C ASN A 65 16.76 7.57 8.29
N ALA A 66 17.62 6.56 8.52
CA ALA A 66 19.02 6.57 8.09
C ALA A 66 19.18 6.69 6.57
N ALA A 67 18.26 6.11 5.80
CA ALA A 67 18.21 6.19 4.33
C ALA A 67 17.44 7.43 3.81
N ASN A 68 17.02 8.33 4.71
CA ASN A 68 16.17 9.48 4.40
C ASN A 68 14.91 9.09 3.59
N MET A 69 14.27 7.98 3.97
CA MET A 69 13.00 7.52 3.41
C MET A 69 11.86 8.11 4.23
N LYS A 70 11.10 9.04 3.67
CA LYS A 70 10.02 9.78 4.36
C LYS A 70 8.64 9.21 4.10
N SER A 71 8.55 8.03 3.49
CA SER A 71 7.29 7.30 3.31
C SER A 71 7.54 5.80 3.33
N PHE A 72 6.59 5.05 3.87
CA PHE A 72 6.61 3.59 3.94
C PHE A 72 5.22 3.01 3.75
N ARG A 73 5.08 2.05 2.82
CA ARG A 73 3.86 1.25 2.67
C ARG A 73 3.97 0.01 3.53
N MET A 74 3.16 -0.06 4.58
CA MET A 74 3.12 -1.16 5.53
C MET A 74 2.46 -2.39 4.92
N SER A 75 2.94 -3.58 5.26
CA SER A 75 2.36 -4.86 4.86
C SER A 75 0.94 -5.03 5.44
N SER A 76 0.07 -5.69 4.70
CA SER A 76 -1.26 -6.09 5.19
C SER A 76 -1.21 -7.27 6.17
N ASN A 77 -0.06 -7.95 6.28
CA ASN A 77 0.09 -9.17 7.07
C ASN A 77 0.64 -8.93 8.49
N VAL A 78 0.61 -7.69 8.98
CA VAL A 78 1.13 -7.36 10.32
C VAL A 78 0.46 -8.20 11.41
N LEU A 79 -0.87 -8.36 11.34
CA LEU A 79 -1.63 -9.22 12.23
C LEU A 79 -2.35 -10.31 11.43
N PRO A 80 -1.67 -11.41 11.06
CA PRO A 80 -2.27 -12.45 10.23
C PRO A 80 -3.47 -13.11 10.94
N LEU A 81 -4.56 -13.35 10.20
CA LEU A 81 -5.83 -13.91 10.70
C LEU A 81 -6.51 -13.03 11.76
N PHE A 82 -6.34 -11.70 11.68
CA PHE A 82 -6.95 -10.76 12.61
C PHE A 82 -8.47 -10.95 12.70
N GLU A 83 -9.15 -11.17 11.58
CA GLU A 83 -10.60 -11.35 11.51
C GLU A 83 -11.15 -12.50 12.36
N PHE A 84 -10.31 -13.48 12.71
CA PHE A 84 -10.65 -14.60 13.60
C PHE A 84 -10.17 -14.38 15.04
N ASN A 85 -9.36 -13.36 15.29
CA ASN A 85 -8.65 -13.14 16.55
C ASN A 85 -8.75 -11.68 17.02
N GLU A 86 -9.78 -10.97 16.61
CA GLU A 86 -9.97 -9.54 16.85
C GLU A 86 -9.92 -9.19 18.35
N GLU A 87 -10.68 -9.91 19.18
CA GLU A 87 -10.70 -9.70 20.63
C GLU A 87 -9.32 -9.98 21.27
N LEU A 88 -8.60 -10.97 20.75
CA LEU A 88 -7.25 -11.29 21.23
C LEU A 88 -6.27 -10.14 20.94
N ALA A 89 -6.38 -9.50 19.77
CA ALA A 89 -5.55 -8.35 19.41
C ALA A 89 -5.95 -7.12 20.24
N LYS A 90 -7.25 -6.81 20.31
CA LYS A 90 -7.78 -5.61 20.98
C LYS A 90 -7.57 -5.62 22.50
N SER A 91 -7.55 -6.78 23.13
CA SER A 91 -7.29 -6.93 24.57
C SER A 91 -5.80 -7.03 24.93
N ASN A 92 -4.90 -7.13 23.96
CA ASN A 92 -3.47 -7.30 24.21
C ASN A 92 -2.77 -5.94 24.47
N VAL A 93 -2.65 -5.58 25.75
CA VAL A 93 -2.05 -4.31 26.20
C VAL A 93 -0.62 -4.12 25.67
N GLU A 94 0.19 -5.19 25.61
CA GLU A 94 1.56 -5.11 25.08
C GLU A 94 1.54 -4.73 23.58
N LEU A 95 0.67 -5.37 22.81
CA LEU A 95 0.53 -5.08 21.37
C LEU A 95 0.09 -3.62 21.15
N LEU A 96 -0.91 -3.15 21.92
CA LEU A 96 -1.41 -1.77 21.83
C LEU A 96 -0.31 -0.75 22.15
N ASN A 97 0.48 -0.98 23.21
CA ASN A 97 1.62 -0.13 23.56
C ASN A 97 2.68 -0.11 22.46
N LYS A 98 2.94 -1.24 21.79
CA LYS A 98 3.89 -1.31 20.69
C LYS A 98 3.38 -0.57 19.44
N PHE A 99 2.09 -0.65 19.11
CA PHE A 99 1.51 0.16 18.03
C PHE A 99 1.62 1.65 18.32
N LYS A 100 1.31 2.06 19.56
CA LYS A 100 1.49 3.46 19.96
C LYS A 100 2.93 3.92 19.80
N LEU A 101 3.89 3.13 20.28
CA LEU A 101 5.32 3.43 20.13
C LEU A 101 5.71 3.52 18.64
N LEU A 102 5.25 2.59 17.81
CA LEU A 102 5.50 2.57 16.37
C LEU A 102 4.97 3.84 15.70
N GLY A 103 3.74 4.23 16.00
CA GLY A 103 3.14 5.46 15.49
C GLY A 103 3.90 6.71 15.92
N ASP A 104 4.32 6.79 17.19
CA ASP A 104 5.12 7.90 17.70
C ASP A 104 6.49 7.98 16.99
N MET A 105 7.12 6.83 16.71
CA MET A 105 8.37 6.78 15.94
C MET A 105 8.20 7.25 14.50
N PHE A 106 7.14 6.84 13.80
CA PHE A 106 6.85 7.31 12.44
C PHE A 106 6.63 8.82 12.41
N LYS A 107 5.77 9.35 13.30
CA LYS A 107 5.50 10.78 13.41
C LYS A 107 6.75 11.60 13.76
N LYS A 108 7.56 11.14 14.74
CA LYS A 108 8.81 11.80 15.13
C LYS A 108 9.82 11.91 13.98
N ASN A 109 9.86 10.95 13.07
CA ASN A 109 10.78 10.92 11.94
C ASN A 109 10.16 11.50 10.64
N ASP A 110 8.95 12.06 10.73
CA ASP A 110 8.21 12.61 9.56
C ASP A 110 8.09 11.56 8.44
N ILE A 111 7.67 10.35 8.79
CA ILE A 111 7.48 9.25 7.84
C ILE A 111 5.97 9.04 7.63
N ARG A 112 5.50 9.32 6.42
CA ARG A 112 4.14 8.98 5.97
C ARG A 112 4.00 7.47 5.91
N VAL A 113 2.88 6.95 6.45
CA VAL A 113 2.57 5.51 6.42
C VAL A 113 1.30 5.28 5.62
N THR A 114 1.36 4.34 4.69
CA THR A 114 0.23 3.88 3.89
C THR A 114 0.09 2.37 4.01
N CYS A 115 -1.01 1.80 3.59
CA CYS A 115 -1.14 0.37 3.38
C CYS A 115 -1.96 0.07 2.12
N HIS A 116 -1.78 -1.15 1.62
CA HIS A 116 -2.47 -1.62 0.44
C HIS A 116 -3.00 -3.03 0.72
N PRO A 117 -4.27 -3.15 1.16
CA PRO A 117 -4.94 -4.43 1.29
C PRO A 117 -4.84 -5.27 0.02
N GLY A 118 -4.85 -6.60 0.19
CA GLY A 118 -4.64 -7.52 -0.94
C GLY A 118 -5.73 -7.40 -2.02
N GLN A 119 -5.46 -7.97 -3.18
CA GLN A 119 -6.34 -7.96 -4.36
C GLN A 119 -7.76 -8.52 -4.14
N PHE A 120 -8.00 -9.15 -2.99
CA PHE A 120 -9.33 -9.67 -2.60
C PHE A 120 -10.24 -8.60 -1.98
N ALA A 121 -9.72 -7.39 -1.71
CA ALA A 121 -10.50 -6.25 -1.23
C ALA A 121 -11.29 -5.62 -2.38
N VAL A 122 -12.46 -6.18 -2.72
CA VAL A 122 -13.31 -5.80 -3.86
C VAL A 122 -14.62 -5.19 -3.36
N ILE A 123 -14.67 -3.85 -3.25
CA ILE A 123 -15.85 -3.09 -2.76
C ILE A 123 -17.04 -3.09 -3.72
N SER A 124 -16.83 -3.50 -4.97
CA SER A 124 -17.86 -3.53 -6.02
C SER A 124 -18.24 -4.95 -6.47
N SER A 125 -17.95 -5.96 -5.65
CA SER A 125 -18.32 -7.34 -5.93
C SER A 125 -19.83 -7.52 -6.00
N ASP A 126 -20.31 -8.45 -6.85
CA ASP A 126 -21.72 -8.86 -6.85
C ASP A 126 -22.09 -9.72 -5.63
N SER A 127 -21.08 -10.30 -4.95
CA SER A 127 -21.26 -11.11 -3.75
C SER A 127 -21.19 -10.24 -2.49
N ASP A 128 -22.26 -10.25 -1.71
CA ASP A 128 -22.32 -9.57 -0.42
C ASP A 128 -21.27 -10.14 0.57
N ASP A 129 -20.97 -11.44 0.51
CA ASP A 129 -19.93 -12.05 1.35
C ASP A 129 -18.54 -11.48 1.04
N VAL A 130 -18.21 -11.25 -0.24
CA VAL A 130 -16.96 -10.63 -0.65
C VAL A 130 -16.91 -9.19 -0.15
N ILE A 131 -18.00 -8.43 -0.28
CA ILE A 131 -18.09 -7.05 0.24
C ILE A 131 -17.92 -7.03 1.76
N ASN A 132 -18.63 -7.90 2.49
CA ASN A 132 -18.53 -7.98 3.94
C ASN A 132 -17.11 -8.32 4.41
N ASN A 133 -16.42 -9.23 3.73
CA ASN A 133 -15.02 -9.55 4.02
C ASN A 133 -14.10 -8.37 3.68
N THR A 134 -14.34 -7.67 2.58
CA THR A 134 -13.61 -6.44 2.22
C THR A 134 -13.77 -5.37 3.30
N ILE A 135 -14.99 -5.13 3.79
CA ILE A 135 -15.25 -4.16 4.85
C ILE A 135 -14.48 -4.53 6.13
N LYS A 136 -14.45 -5.81 6.51
CA LYS A 136 -13.66 -6.29 7.67
C LYS A 136 -12.17 -6.02 7.48
N GLU A 137 -11.65 -6.32 6.29
CA GLU A 137 -10.25 -6.08 5.94
C GLU A 137 -9.89 -4.59 6.01
N LEU A 138 -10.72 -3.72 5.45
CA LEU A 138 -10.52 -2.27 5.51
C LEU A 138 -10.59 -1.75 6.94
N ASN A 139 -11.55 -2.24 7.75
CA ASN A 139 -11.69 -1.86 9.16
C ASN A 139 -10.51 -2.34 10.01
N TYR A 140 -9.92 -3.48 9.70
CA TYR A 140 -8.69 -3.96 10.33
C TYR A 140 -7.54 -2.97 10.11
N HIS A 141 -7.32 -2.52 8.88
CA HIS A 141 -6.26 -1.55 8.57
C HIS A 141 -6.50 -0.20 9.25
N ALA A 142 -7.76 0.27 9.25
CA ALA A 142 -8.13 1.50 9.95
C ALA A 142 -7.89 1.39 11.45
N TRP A 143 -8.24 0.25 12.05
CA TRP A 143 -7.97 -0.03 13.46
C TRP A 143 -6.47 -0.01 13.79
N MET A 144 -5.62 -0.64 12.98
CA MET A 144 -4.16 -0.55 13.18
C MET A 144 -3.66 0.90 13.17
N PHE A 145 -4.14 1.71 12.22
CA PHE A 145 -3.77 3.12 12.13
C PHE A 145 -4.28 3.93 13.33
N ASP A 146 -5.46 3.61 13.87
CA ASP A 146 -5.96 4.21 15.12
C ASP A 146 -5.06 3.88 16.31
N GLN A 147 -4.59 2.62 16.43
CA GLN A 147 -3.67 2.22 17.51
C GLN A 147 -2.31 2.94 17.42
N MET A 148 -1.87 3.31 16.23
CA MET A 148 -0.68 4.14 15.99
C MET A 148 -0.95 5.64 16.22
N GLY A 149 -2.19 6.03 16.46
CA GLY A 149 -2.58 7.43 16.67
C GLY A 149 -2.45 8.28 15.40
N PHE A 150 -2.71 7.70 14.24
CA PHE A 150 -2.75 8.42 12.97
C PHE A 150 -4.13 9.05 12.76
N GLU A 151 -4.16 10.21 12.13
CA GLU A 151 -5.39 10.94 11.83
C GLU A 151 -6.29 10.18 10.85
N HIS A 152 -7.60 10.43 10.90
CA HIS A 152 -8.56 9.95 9.91
C HIS A 152 -8.45 10.82 8.66
N SER A 153 -7.46 10.54 7.84
CA SER A 153 -7.12 11.32 6.66
C SER A 153 -6.55 10.41 5.56
N PRO A 154 -6.80 10.67 4.29
CA PRO A 154 -6.17 9.94 3.19
C PRO A 154 -4.65 10.16 3.12
N TYR A 155 -4.08 11.08 3.91
CA TYR A 155 -2.63 11.13 4.11
C TYR A 155 -2.09 9.78 4.62
N TYR A 156 -2.84 9.11 5.50
CA TYR A 156 -2.59 7.73 5.94
C TYR A 156 -3.48 6.77 5.14
N ALA A 157 -3.18 6.63 3.86
CA ALA A 157 -4.01 5.95 2.89
C ALA A 157 -4.15 4.44 3.16
N ILE A 158 -5.39 3.97 3.09
CA ILE A 158 -5.74 2.56 2.88
C ILE A 158 -6.13 2.46 1.41
N ASN A 159 -5.17 2.10 0.56
CA ASN A 159 -5.33 2.11 -0.88
C ASN A 159 -5.78 0.75 -1.41
N ILE A 160 -6.79 0.72 -2.28
CA ILE A 160 -7.23 -0.50 -2.95
C ILE A 160 -7.57 -0.22 -4.42
N HIS A 161 -7.46 -1.23 -5.28
CA HIS A 161 -8.03 -1.18 -6.63
C HIS A 161 -9.57 -1.23 -6.57
N GLY A 162 -10.12 -1.96 -5.61
CA GLY A 162 -11.53 -1.96 -5.21
C GLY A 162 -12.53 -2.47 -6.24
N GLY A 163 -12.10 -2.74 -7.46
CA GLY A 163 -12.94 -2.78 -8.62
C GLY A 163 -13.39 -4.15 -9.11
N LYS A 164 -14.65 -4.17 -9.52
CA LYS A 164 -15.14 -5.04 -10.57
C LYS A 164 -15.66 -4.12 -11.67
N ARG A 165 -15.16 -4.27 -12.89
CA ARG A 165 -15.52 -3.43 -14.03
C ARG A 165 -17.04 -3.26 -14.17
N GLY A 166 -17.48 -2.01 -14.36
CA GLY A 166 -18.89 -1.69 -14.56
C GLY A 166 -19.76 -1.53 -13.29
N ASN A 167 -19.24 -1.83 -12.09
CA ASN A 167 -20.03 -1.78 -10.85
C ASN A 167 -19.77 -0.51 -10.01
N VAL A 168 -19.74 0.66 -10.66
CA VAL A 168 -19.50 1.96 -10.03
C VAL A 168 -20.51 2.26 -8.91
N GLU A 169 -21.81 2.05 -9.15
CA GLU A 169 -22.86 2.31 -8.16
C GLU A 169 -22.74 1.41 -6.92
N ARG A 170 -22.30 0.17 -7.11
CA ARG A 170 -22.04 -0.75 -5.99
C ARG A 170 -20.86 -0.27 -5.15
N ALA A 171 -19.79 0.20 -5.79
CA ALA A 171 -18.66 0.80 -5.09
C ALA A 171 -19.08 2.02 -4.26
N ILE A 172 -19.85 2.94 -4.86
CA ILE A 172 -20.38 4.14 -4.17
C ILE A 172 -21.20 3.74 -2.95
N THR A 173 -22.12 2.78 -3.09
CA THR A 173 -22.95 2.30 -1.99
C THR A 173 -22.12 1.71 -0.87
N THR A 174 -21.13 0.87 -1.21
CA THR A 174 -20.24 0.24 -0.24
C THR A 174 -19.40 1.28 0.52
N ILE A 175 -18.77 2.22 -0.21
CA ILE A 175 -17.94 3.27 0.40
C ILE A 175 -18.77 4.12 1.39
N ASN A 176 -19.98 4.52 1.00
CA ASN A 176 -20.85 5.32 1.87
C ASN A 176 -21.33 4.56 3.11
N SER A 177 -21.29 3.23 3.11
CA SER A 177 -21.62 2.39 4.27
C SER A 177 -20.44 2.16 5.23
N LEU A 178 -19.21 2.50 4.82
CA LEU A 178 -18.03 2.29 5.66
C LEU A 178 -18.06 3.18 6.90
N PRO A 179 -17.54 2.70 8.06
CA PRO A 179 -17.28 3.53 9.22
C PRO A 179 -16.40 4.74 8.87
N GLU A 180 -16.62 5.85 9.54
CA GLU A 180 -15.97 7.13 9.24
C GLU A 180 -14.44 7.03 9.23
N GLN A 181 -13.85 6.36 10.22
CA GLN A 181 -12.40 6.17 10.34
C GLN A 181 -11.80 5.40 9.17
N THR A 182 -12.55 4.46 8.60
CA THR A 182 -12.15 3.68 7.42
C THR A 182 -12.34 4.50 6.16
N ARG A 183 -13.52 5.09 5.99
CA ARG A 183 -13.89 5.88 4.81
C ARG A 183 -12.97 7.07 4.59
N LYS A 184 -12.59 7.78 5.67
CA LYS A 184 -11.68 8.95 5.58
C LYS A 184 -10.24 8.60 5.22
N ARG A 185 -9.84 7.35 5.31
CA ARG A 185 -8.50 6.87 4.92
C ARG A 185 -8.50 6.13 3.58
N LEU A 186 -9.69 5.75 3.10
CA LEU A 186 -9.81 4.99 1.86
C LEU A 186 -9.34 5.83 0.67
N THR A 187 -8.54 5.21 -0.19
CA THR A 187 -8.21 5.72 -1.53
C THR A 187 -8.42 4.62 -2.56
N LEU A 188 -8.71 5.02 -3.79
CA LEU A 188 -8.90 4.09 -4.89
C LEU A 188 -7.83 4.31 -5.95
N GLU A 189 -7.33 3.20 -6.49
CA GLU A 189 -6.29 3.19 -7.52
C GLU A 189 -6.87 2.79 -8.87
N ASN A 190 -6.43 3.46 -9.96
CA ASN A 190 -6.74 2.97 -11.29
C ASN A 190 -6.05 1.62 -11.53
N ASP A 191 -6.76 0.75 -12.21
CA ASP A 191 -6.38 -0.66 -12.37
C ASP A 191 -6.33 -1.02 -13.87
N GLU A 192 -5.47 -1.95 -14.19
CA GLU A 192 -5.26 -2.40 -15.56
C GLU A 192 -6.47 -3.10 -16.20
N SER A 193 -7.44 -3.55 -15.40
CA SER A 193 -8.59 -4.33 -15.87
C SER A 193 -9.93 -3.91 -15.28
N SER A 194 -9.94 -3.22 -14.14
CA SER A 194 -11.15 -2.86 -13.40
C SER A 194 -11.55 -1.41 -13.68
N TYR A 195 -11.01 -0.46 -12.93
CA TYR A 195 -11.39 0.94 -13.03
C TYR A 195 -10.31 1.79 -13.68
N SER A 196 -10.69 2.50 -14.74
CA SER A 196 -9.93 3.61 -15.30
C SER A 196 -10.12 4.88 -14.46
N VAL A 197 -9.27 5.91 -14.67
CA VAL A 197 -9.41 7.21 -13.98
C VAL A 197 -10.80 7.82 -14.19
N PRO A 198 -11.40 7.87 -15.41
CA PRO A 198 -12.76 8.38 -15.59
C PRO A 198 -13.85 7.66 -14.78
N GLU A 199 -13.71 6.36 -14.56
CA GLU A 199 -14.63 5.59 -13.72
C GLU A 199 -14.45 5.92 -12.24
N LEU A 200 -13.20 6.09 -11.78
CA LEU A 200 -12.89 6.50 -10.42
C LEU A 200 -13.34 7.93 -10.13
N LEU A 201 -13.28 8.84 -11.09
CA LEU A 201 -13.81 10.20 -10.93
C LEU A 201 -15.32 10.19 -10.64
N LYS A 202 -16.10 9.29 -11.28
CA LYS A 202 -17.52 9.13 -10.96
C LYS A 202 -17.76 8.67 -9.52
N ILE A 203 -16.87 7.81 -9.00
CA ILE A 203 -16.92 7.38 -7.60
C ILE A 203 -16.51 8.52 -6.67
N HIS A 204 -15.43 9.24 -7.00
CA HIS A 204 -14.97 10.41 -6.25
C HIS A 204 -16.08 11.48 -6.12
N ASP A 205 -16.76 11.83 -7.19
CA ASP A 205 -17.82 12.84 -7.21
C ASP A 205 -18.96 12.54 -6.22
N LYS A 206 -19.20 11.27 -5.90
CA LYS A 206 -20.26 10.80 -5.00
C LYS A 206 -19.81 10.47 -3.59
N THR A 207 -18.51 10.23 -3.40
CA THR A 207 -17.99 9.72 -2.11
C THR A 207 -16.90 10.61 -1.51
N GLY A 208 -16.27 11.46 -2.31
CA GLY A 208 -15.09 12.23 -1.93
C GLY A 208 -13.81 11.38 -1.77
N THR A 209 -13.82 10.10 -2.16
CA THR A 209 -12.66 9.21 -2.05
C THR A 209 -11.56 9.63 -3.03
N PRO A 210 -10.33 9.94 -2.58
CA PRO A 210 -9.24 10.34 -3.47
C PRO A 210 -8.75 9.21 -4.36
N ILE A 211 -8.17 9.59 -5.50
CA ILE A 211 -7.65 8.66 -6.51
C ILE A 211 -6.12 8.62 -6.43
N VAL A 212 -5.57 7.43 -6.19
CA VAL A 212 -4.15 7.13 -6.37
C VAL A 212 -3.94 6.81 -7.85
N TRP A 213 -3.20 7.66 -8.55
CA TRP A 213 -2.85 7.40 -9.93
C TRP A 213 -1.65 6.47 -10.01
N ASP A 214 -1.85 5.27 -10.58
CA ASP A 214 -0.77 4.36 -10.96
C ASP A 214 -0.45 4.53 -12.44
N SER A 215 0.78 4.96 -12.71
CA SER A 215 1.25 5.23 -14.06
C SER A 215 1.45 3.98 -14.90
N HIS A 216 1.70 2.83 -14.29
CA HIS A 216 1.86 1.56 -14.99
C HIS A 216 0.51 0.95 -15.36
N HIS A 217 -0.43 0.90 -14.42
CA HIS A 217 -1.80 0.44 -14.68
C HIS A 217 -2.49 1.31 -15.74
N TYR A 218 -2.23 2.62 -15.72
CA TYR A 218 -2.73 3.53 -16.75
C TYR A 218 -2.35 3.08 -18.16
N THR A 219 -1.14 2.52 -18.38
CA THR A 219 -0.72 2.07 -19.72
C THR A 219 -1.56 0.93 -20.28
N PHE A 220 -2.29 0.22 -19.45
CA PHE A 220 -3.18 -0.89 -19.86
C PHE A 220 -4.64 -0.47 -19.95
N ASN A 221 -5.05 0.55 -19.19
CA ASN A 221 -6.45 0.99 -19.10
C ASN A 221 -6.51 2.53 -18.98
N THR A 222 -6.38 3.20 -20.12
CA THR A 222 -6.38 4.67 -20.19
C THR A 222 -7.75 5.29 -19.96
N GLY A 223 -8.84 4.54 -20.22
CA GLY A 223 -10.19 5.07 -20.20
C GLY A 223 -10.43 6.18 -21.23
N ASP A 224 -9.69 6.15 -22.34
CA ASP A 224 -9.68 7.17 -23.40
C ASP A 224 -9.30 8.59 -22.94
N MET A 225 -8.60 8.70 -21.81
CA MET A 225 -8.05 9.96 -21.27
C MET A 225 -6.55 10.00 -21.52
N ASP A 226 -6.01 11.16 -21.93
CA ASP A 226 -4.56 11.31 -22.08
C ASP A 226 -3.84 11.32 -20.73
N VAL A 227 -2.53 10.99 -20.74
CA VAL A 227 -1.74 10.75 -19.53
C VAL A 227 -1.65 11.97 -18.62
N SER A 228 -1.54 13.16 -19.17
CA SER A 228 -1.44 14.41 -18.39
C SER A 228 -2.75 14.69 -17.70
N THR A 229 -3.85 14.64 -18.45
CA THR A 229 -5.21 14.85 -17.92
C THR A 229 -5.55 13.80 -16.86
N ALA A 230 -5.23 12.52 -17.08
CA ALA A 230 -5.50 11.47 -16.11
C ALA A 230 -4.75 11.70 -14.77
N CYS A 231 -3.47 12.06 -14.85
CA CYS A 231 -2.67 12.39 -13.69
C CYS A 231 -3.22 13.65 -12.96
N ASP A 232 -3.52 14.74 -13.70
CA ASP A 232 -3.98 15.99 -13.12
C ASP A 232 -5.37 15.86 -12.47
N GLU A 233 -6.31 15.17 -13.12
CA GLU A 233 -7.64 14.95 -12.55
C GLU A 233 -7.56 14.07 -11.28
N ALA A 234 -6.75 13.01 -11.28
CA ALA A 234 -6.52 12.22 -10.08
C ALA A 234 -5.93 13.06 -8.93
N MET A 235 -4.96 13.93 -9.22
CA MET A 235 -4.37 14.81 -8.21
C MET A 235 -5.40 15.77 -7.59
N LYS A 236 -6.32 16.34 -8.38
CA LYS A 236 -7.35 17.26 -7.90
C LYS A 236 -8.25 16.64 -6.83
N THR A 237 -8.43 15.31 -6.86
CA THR A 237 -9.27 14.58 -5.89
C THR A 237 -8.74 14.64 -4.45
N TRP A 238 -7.46 15.00 -4.25
CA TRP A 238 -6.82 15.08 -2.93
C TRP A 238 -7.03 16.41 -2.21
N GLY A 239 -7.59 17.43 -2.88
CA GLY A 239 -7.77 18.75 -2.30
C GLY A 239 -6.46 19.35 -1.80
N ASN A 240 -6.38 19.65 -0.49
CA ASN A 240 -5.18 20.22 0.13
C ASN A 240 -4.22 19.15 0.71
N ILE A 241 -4.51 17.87 0.55
CA ILE A 241 -3.67 16.78 1.05
C ILE A 241 -2.68 16.41 -0.06
N LYS A 242 -1.41 16.23 0.30
CA LYS A 242 -0.40 15.82 -0.65
C LYS A 242 -0.76 14.46 -1.29
N PRO A 243 -0.93 14.39 -2.62
CA PRO A 243 -1.33 13.17 -3.29
C PRO A 243 -0.33 12.03 -3.11
N LEU A 244 -0.87 10.81 -3.09
CA LEU A 244 -0.12 9.58 -3.27
C LEU A 244 -0.30 9.12 -4.71
N GLN A 245 0.78 8.68 -5.34
CA GLN A 245 0.78 8.04 -6.65
C GLN A 245 1.54 6.72 -6.57
N HIS A 246 1.33 5.84 -7.54
CA HIS A 246 2.13 4.63 -7.69
C HIS A 246 2.99 4.69 -8.96
N LEU A 247 4.12 4.00 -8.90
CA LEU A 247 5.06 3.88 -10.02
C LEU A 247 5.66 2.49 -10.04
N SER A 248 5.46 1.82 -11.14
CA SER A 248 6.17 0.60 -11.50
C SER A 248 6.51 0.59 -13.00
N ASN A 249 7.26 -0.38 -13.43
CA ASN A 249 7.53 -0.61 -14.85
C ASN A 249 7.38 -2.09 -15.17
N THR A 250 7.04 -2.43 -16.40
CA THR A 250 7.11 -3.79 -16.91
C THR A 250 8.53 -4.35 -16.72
N GLU A 251 8.64 -5.62 -16.35
CA GLU A 251 9.93 -6.31 -16.27
C GLU A 251 10.65 -6.29 -17.63
N ILE A 252 11.93 -5.88 -17.62
CA ILE A 252 12.73 -5.77 -18.85
C ILE A 252 12.73 -7.11 -19.60
N GLY A 253 12.42 -7.06 -20.89
CA GLY A 253 12.26 -8.23 -21.75
C GLY A 253 10.84 -8.79 -21.81
N SER A 254 9.89 -8.24 -21.01
CA SER A 254 8.47 -8.63 -21.02
C SER A 254 7.57 -7.65 -21.77
N GLU A 255 8.11 -6.59 -22.38
CA GLU A 255 7.35 -5.49 -23.00
C GLU A 255 6.45 -5.95 -24.15
N ASN A 256 6.88 -6.97 -24.89
CA ASN A 256 6.15 -7.59 -26.00
C ASN A 256 5.45 -8.91 -25.59
N GLY A 257 5.44 -9.23 -24.31
CA GLY A 257 4.81 -10.43 -23.78
C GLY A 257 3.29 -10.38 -23.73
N SER A 258 2.69 -11.43 -23.20
CA SER A 258 1.27 -11.49 -22.91
C SER A 258 0.87 -10.39 -21.89
N PHE A 259 -0.42 -10.11 -21.76
CA PHE A 259 -0.94 -9.17 -20.78
C PHE A 259 -0.42 -9.46 -19.38
N THR A 260 -0.39 -10.73 -18.96
CA THR A 260 0.12 -11.15 -17.65
C THR A 260 1.62 -10.91 -17.49
N GLU A 261 2.42 -11.07 -18.55
CA GLU A 261 3.87 -10.82 -18.50
C GLU A 261 4.17 -9.33 -18.42
N ARG A 262 3.47 -8.51 -19.21
CA ARG A 262 3.65 -7.04 -19.19
C ARG A 262 3.29 -6.39 -17.84
N ARG A 263 2.41 -7.00 -17.05
CA ARG A 263 2.03 -6.53 -15.70
C ARG A 263 3.06 -6.84 -14.63
N LYS A 264 4.04 -7.70 -14.89
CA LYS A 264 5.07 -8.02 -13.91
C LYS A 264 5.96 -6.81 -13.65
N HIS A 265 6.05 -6.41 -12.40
CA HIS A 265 6.91 -5.31 -12.00
C HIS A 265 8.38 -5.65 -12.21
N SER A 266 9.15 -4.69 -12.71
CA SER A 266 10.59 -4.78 -12.83
C SER A 266 11.29 -4.80 -11.47
N TYR A 267 12.58 -5.16 -11.49
CA TYR A 267 13.40 -5.11 -10.28
C TYR A 267 13.74 -3.66 -9.89
N TYR A 268 14.02 -2.81 -10.88
CA TYR A 268 14.30 -1.38 -10.73
C TYR A 268 13.35 -0.53 -11.58
N ILE A 269 13.22 0.74 -11.24
CA ILE A 269 12.55 1.72 -12.10
C ILE A 269 13.54 2.15 -13.18
N HIS A 270 13.16 2.00 -14.42
CA HIS A 270 13.96 2.38 -15.58
C HIS A 270 13.32 3.50 -16.41
N GLN A 271 12.06 3.80 -16.19
CA GLN A 271 11.34 4.89 -16.83
C GLN A 271 10.34 5.52 -15.87
N ILE A 272 10.21 6.85 -15.91
CA ILE A 272 9.19 7.62 -15.20
C ILE A 272 8.46 8.46 -16.25
N PRO A 273 7.12 8.42 -16.31
CA PRO A 273 6.37 9.33 -17.18
C PRO A 273 6.73 10.79 -16.87
N GLU A 274 6.91 11.63 -17.89
CA GLU A 274 7.44 12.99 -17.69
C GLU A 274 6.56 13.82 -16.74
N VAL A 275 5.22 13.71 -16.85
CA VAL A 275 4.28 14.38 -15.93
C VAL A 275 4.53 13.98 -14.47
N GLN A 276 4.73 12.69 -14.20
CA GLN A 276 4.98 12.19 -12.84
C GLN A 276 6.37 12.60 -12.34
N LYS A 277 7.37 12.55 -13.22
CA LYS A 277 8.74 12.97 -12.90
C LYS A 277 8.81 14.43 -12.49
N GLN A 278 8.14 15.31 -13.21
CA GLN A 278 8.06 16.73 -12.85
C GLN A 278 7.41 16.93 -11.47
N LEU A 279 6.29 16.26 -11.19
CA LEU A 279 5.62 16.33 -9.89
C LEU A 279 6.51 15.82 -8.74
N ILE A 280 7.28 14.76 -8.98
CA ILE A 280 8.27 14.23 -8.04
C ILE A 280 9.35 15.29 -7.76
N LEU A 281 9.95 15.87 -8.79
CA LEU A 281 11.02 16.87 -8.65
C LEU A 281 10.53 18.14 -7.96
N GLU A 282 9.29 18.54 -8.19
CA GLU A 282 8.64 19.68 -7.53
C GLU A 282 8.09 19.37 -6.12
N ASN A 283 8.28 18.14 -5.62
CA ASN A 283 7.77 17.68 -4.33
C ASN A 283 6.23 17.81 -4.17
N LYS A 284 5.49 17.70 -5.26
CA LYS A 284 4.03 17.81 -5.27
C LYS A 284 3.30 16.52 -4.95
N VAL A 285 3.98 15.37 -5.07
CA VAL A 285 3.43 14.03 -4.79
C VAL A 285 4.36 13.20 -3.94
N ASP A 286 3.81 12.23 -3.22
CA ASP A 286 4.55 11.09 -2.70
C ASP A 286 4.28 9.88 -3.60
N VAL A 287 5.26 9.00 -3.79
CA VAL A 287 5.16 7.92 -4.76
C VAL A 287 5.53 6.58 -4.13
N ASP A 288 4.60 5.63 -4.14
CA ASP A 288 4.86 4.23 -3.84
C ASP A 288 5.63 3.61 -5.01
N VAL A 289 6.88 3.22 -4.76
CA VAL A 289 7.75 2.60 -5.76
C VAL A 289 7.55 1.09 -5.73
N GLU A 290 6.73 0.60 -6.65
CA GLU A 290 6.35 -0.81 -6.73
C GLU A 290 7.34 -1.63 -7.57
N ALA A 291 8.57 -1.72 -7.10
CA ALA A 291 9.62 -2.50 -7.74
C ALA A 291 10.08 -3.66 -6.83
N LYS A 292 10.50 -4.78 -7.44
CA LYS A 292 11.01 -5.95 -6.71
C LYS A 292 12.24 -5.62 -5.87
N GLY A 293 13.05 -4.65 -6.28
CA GLY A 293 14.25 -4.18 -5.58
C GLY A 293 13.99 -3.32 -4.33
N LYS A 294 12.72 -3.01 -4.00
CA LYS A 294 12.31 -2.32 -2.76
C LYS A 294 13.12 -1.06 -2.46
N ASN A 295 13.76 -0.97 -1.27
CA ASN A 295 14.64 0.14 -0.91
C ASN A 295 15.82 0.32 -1.89
N LEU A 296 16.34 -0.75 -2.48
CA LEU A 296 17.40 -0.67 -3.50
C LEU A 296 16.89 0.01 -4.76
N ALA A 297 15.63 -0.27 -5.16
CA ALA A 297 15.01 0.38 -6.30
C ALA A 297 14.82 1.88 -6.05
N VAL A 298 14.37 2.28 -4.86
CA VAL A 298 14.23 3.69 -4.48
C VAL A 298 15.59 4.41 -4.50
N LEU A 299 16.64 3.81 -3.91
CA LEU A 299 17.99 4.39 -3.90
C LEU A 299 18.56 4.53 -5.32
N LYS A 300 18.38 3.51 -6.16
CA LYS A 300 18.80 3.56 -7.56
C LYS A 300 18.02 4.61 -8.34
N MET A 301 16.70 4.69 -8.18
CA MET A 301 15.85 5.69 -8.81
C MET A 301 16.28 7.11 -8.45
N ARG A 302 16.59 7.39 -7.19
CA ARG A 302 17.14 8.69 -6.76
C ARG A 302 18.40 9.04 -7.53
N LYS A 303 19.33 8.08 -7.62
CA LYS A 303 20.61 8.28 -8.33
C LYS A 303 20.41 8.49 -9.84
N ASP A 304 19.65 7.61 -10.49
CA ASP A 304 19.53 7.58 -11.94
C ASP A 304 18.73 8.77 -12.50
N PHE A 305 17.76 9.28 -11.75
CA PHE A 305 16.89 10.38 -12.18
C PHE A 305 17.21 11.72 -11.50
N GLY A 306 18.31 11.81 -10.74
CA GLY A 306 18.72 13.06 -10.09
C GLY A 306 17.72 13.54 -9.01
N ILE A 307 17.00 12.62 -8.38
CA ILE A 307 16.01 12.94 -7.37
C ILE A 307 16.71 13.14 -6.03
N VAL A 308 16.93 14.37 -5.64
CA VAL A 308 17.56 14.77 -4.37
C VAL A 308 16.47 14.99 -3.33
N ASN A 309 16.67 14.43 -2.12
CA ASN A 309 15.77 14.67 -0.97
C ASN A 309 16.13 15.94 -0.22
#